data_b0ac367ce195381765e3102652ddc273
#
_entry.id   b0ac367ce195381765e3102652ddc273
#
_cell.length_a   1.000
_cell.length_b   1.000
_cell.length_c   1.000
_cell.angle_alpha   90.00
_cell.angle_beta   90.00
_cell.angle_gamma   90.00
#
_symmetry.space_group_name_H-M   'P 1'
#
loop_
_entity.id
_entity.type
_entity.pdbx_description
1 polymer ?
#
loop_
_entity_poly.entity_id
_entity_poly.type
_entity_poly.pdbx_seq_one_letter_code
_entity_poly.pdbx_strand_id
1 'polypeptide(L)'
;MTAEFRRYLFPENHPRIAQVKGLDAYEYRQAAKAPGSFTGELIKGWTPLYLQPFVGVTETGALREDLHPLAEASPGEQAPVGQMLEAAEALLSCLDAEGRGKLMHPVDAAQWQTWANPEFMQFDTGLRLEFQPAAVREKAMALVKASLSPEGYELAHGMMLINGFLGETVGLESILNEFSYNFALYGTPHPENPWGWQLFGHHCAVNCLVVDGRMALGPVFFGAEPNEIDEGPQRGLRAFDRRVDLATKLMAALSPALRGEATLYQQMVDPAMPEGRVHPGDERHLAGAFQDNRVIPFEGIRVAQMEAGARELVFEILGEFISPLPSGPRAARMRELREHLEETWFCWIGGSEPGDVFYYRIQSPVIIVELDHHCGVFLDYSTPQRFHVHTVMRTPHGNDYGRAWVRQRQQGHPHPDSRPAGTAAGQDLNSSTYPGATLGR
;
A
#
# COMPACT_ATOMS: atom_id res chain seq x y z
N MET A 1 -18.45 -26.57 -1.31
CA MET A 1 -17.73 -26.53 -2.62
C MET A 1 -16.32 -26.06 -2.32
N THR A 2 -15.33 -26.67 -2.92
CA THR A 2 -13.93 -26.26 -2.81
C THR A 2 -13.75 -24.92 -3.50
N ALA A 3 -13.03 -23.95 -2.91
CA ALA A 3 -12.79 -22.66 -3.52
C ALA A 3 -12.02 -22.79 -4.85
N GLU A 4 -12.26 -21.86 -5.77
CA GLU A 4 -11.75 -21.94 -7.14
C GLU A 4 -10.21 -21.95 -7.19
N PHE A 5 -9.56 -21.13 -6.37
CA PHE A 5 -8.10 -21.01 -6.32
C PHE A 5 -7.37 -22.32 -6.04
N ARG A 6 -8.00 -23.26 -5.34
CA ARG A 6 -7.38 -24.55 -4.98
C ARG A 6 -7.04 -25.44 -6.19
N ARG A 7 -7.61 -25.15 -7.35
CA ARG A 7 -7.24 -25.84 -8.61
C ARG A 7 -5.85 -25.46 -9.12
N TYR A 8 -5.30 -24.37 -8.60
CA TYR A 8 -4.06 -23.76 -9.01
C TYR A 8 -2.94 -23.94 -7.98
N LEU A 9 -3.12 -24.80 -7.00
CA LEU A 9 -2.04 -25.14 -6.06
C LEU A 9 -0.88 -25.81 -6.81
N PHE A 10 0.32 -25.33 -6.57
CA PHE A 10 1.50 -26.01 -7.09
C PHE A 10 1.61 -27.44 -6.55
N PRO A 11 2.13 -28.39 -7.34
CA PRO A 11 2.54 -29.69 -6.81
C PRO A 11 3.55 -29.53 -5.66
N GLU A 12 3.48 -30.42 -4.66
CA GLU A 12 4.27 -30.34 -3.41
C GLU A 12 5.78 -30.09 -3.60
N ASN A 13 6.36 -30.61 -4.71
CA ASN A 13 7.79 -30.47 -5.02
C ASN A 13 8.05 -29.48 -6.16
N HIS A 14 7.13 -28.55 -6.44
CA HIS A 14 7.35 -27.58 -7.50
C HIS A 14 8.58 -26.70 -7.19
N PRO A 15 9.50 -26.46 -8.16
CA PRO A 15 10.75 -25.73 -7.92
C PRO A 15 10.56 -24.35 -7.30
N ARG A 16 9.49 -23.64 -7.66
CA ARG A 16 9.14 -22.31 -7.13
C ARG A 16 8.89 -22.32 -5.62
N ILE A 17 8.31 -23.40 -5.09
CA ILE A 17 8.06 -23.61 -3.67
C ILE A 17 9.32 -24.19 -3.00
N ALA A 18 9.90 -25.24 -3.59
CA ALA A 18 11.02 -25.97 -3.01
C ALA A 18 12.27 -25.09 -2.74
N GLN A 19 12.54 -24.13 -3.63
CA GLN A 19 13.72 -23.25 -3.51
C GLN A 19 13.65 -22.25 -2.35
N VAL A 20 12.46 -21.97 -1.81
CA VAL A 20 12.25 -21.01 -0.72
C VAL A 20 11.76 -21.67 0.56
N LYS A 21 11.42 -22.95 0.51
CA LYS A 21 10.91 -23.71 1.65
C LYS A 21 11.94 -23.80 2.78
N GLY A 22 11.53 -23.36 3.98
CA GLY A 22 12.36 -23.41 5.18
C GLY A 22 13.34 -22.24 5.33
N LEU A 23 13.40 -21.30 4.37
CA LEU A 23 14.14 -20.04 4.55
C LEU A 23 13.38 -19.13 5.53
N ASP A 24 14.12 -18.41 6.37
CA ASP A 24 13.54 -17.28 7.09
C ASP A 24 13.51 -16.01 6.22
N ALA A 25 12.92 -14.93 6.73
CA ALA A 25 12.78 -13.68 5.98
C ALA A 25 14.12 -13.07 5.54
N TYR A 26 15.18 -13.21 6.34
CA TYR A 26 16.51 -12.69 6.01
C TYR A 26 17.23 -13.57 5.00
N GLU A 27 17.13 -14.87 5.14
CA GLU A 27 17.67 -15.84 4.16
C GLU A 27 16.98 -15.66 2.81
N TYR A 28 15.64 -15.53 2.82
CA TYR A 28 14.87 -15.28 1.60
C TYR A 28 15.23 -13.92 0.97
N ARG A 29 15.41 -12.88 1.77
CA ARG A 29 15.92 -11.58 1.30
C ARG A 29 17.23 -11.69 0.53
N GLN A 30 18.15 -12.54 0.99
CA GLN A 30 19.42 -12.77 0.30
C GLN A 30 19.22 -13.56 -1.00
N ALA A 31 18.41 -14.61 -0.95
CA ALA A 31 18.08 -15.41 -2.14
C ALA A 31 17.37 -14.56 -3.22
N ALA A 32 16.45 -13.70 -2.83
CA ALA A 32 15.72 -12.80 -3.74
C ALA A 32 16.62 -11.82 -4.50
N LYS A 33 17.78 -11.46 -3.92
CA LYS A 33 18.78 -10.56 -4.53
C LYS A 33 19.75 -11.28 -5.49
N ALA A 34 19.60 -12.58 -5.69
CA ALA A 34 20.52 -13.35 -6.55
C ALA A 34 20.56 -12.76 -7.98
N PRO A 35 21.75 -12.46 -8.53
CA PRO A 35 21.88 -11.92 -9.88
C PRO A 35 21.26 -12.87 -10.93
N GLY A 36 20.48 -12.31 -11.84
CA GLY A 36 19.80 -13.06 -12.91
C GLY A 36 18.56 -13.84 -12.47
N SER A 37 18.19 -13.81 -11.17
CA SER A 37 16.88 -14.29 -10.73
C SER A 37 15.79 -13.29 -11.11
N PHE A 38 14.55 -13.74 -11.23
CA PHE A 38 13.40 -12.86 -11.50
C PHE A 38 13.29 -11.74 -10.45
N THR A 39 13.35 -12.08 -9.17
CA THR A 39 13.30 -11.12 -8.06
C THR A 39 14.50 -10.17 -8.05
N GLY A 40 15.71 -10.67 -8.39
CA GLY A 40 16.92 -9.86 -8.51
C GLY A 40 16.81 -8.81 -9.61
N GLU A 41 16.21 -9.13 -10.74
CA GLU A 41 15.99 -8.16 -11.82
C GLU A 41 14.89 -7.14 -11.44
N LEU A 42 13.83 -7.53 -10.72
CA LEU A 42 12.85 -6.59 -10.15
C LEU A 42 13.52 -5.61 -9.18
N ILE A 43 14.31 -6.10 -8.23
CA ILE A 43 15.03 -5.27 -7.24
C ILE A 43 15.97 -4.29 -7.95
N LYS A 44 16.68 -4.77 -8.97
CA LYS A 44 17.57 -3.93 -9.80
C LYS A 44 16.80 -2.82 -10.53
N GLY A 45 15.61 -3.11 -11.06
CA GLY A 45 14.74 -2.13 -11.70
C GLY A 45 14.18 -1.10 -10.71
N TRP A 46 13.78 -1.52 -9.51
CA TRP A 46 13.20 -0.65 -8.49
C TRP A 46 14.24 0.19 -7.73
N THR A 47 15.48 -0.30 -7.56
CA THR A 47 16.52 0.38 -6.78
C THR A 47 16.76 1.83 -7.20
N PRO A 48 16.89 2.18 -8.49
CA PRO A 48 17.05 3.59 -8.90
C PRO A 48 15.85 4.46 -8.56
N LEU A 49 14.65 3.89 -8.51
CA LEU A 49 13.40 4.63 -8.28
C LEU A 49 13.30 5.09 -6.82
N TYR A 50 13.52 4.20 -5.84
CA TYR A 50 13.42 4.57 -4.43
C TYR A 50 14.58 5.46 -3.94
N LEU A 51 15.72 5.48 -4.66
CA LEU A 51 16.84 6.36 -4.34
C LEU A 51 16.60 7.82 -4.76
N GLN A 52 15.56 8.08 -5.53
CA GLN A 52 15.22 9.45 -5.94
C GLN A 52 14.66 10.23 -4.73
N PRO A 53 15.05 11.50 -4.56
CA PRO A 53 14.37 12.37 -3.62
C PRO A 53 12.87 12.41 -3.90
N PHE A 54 12.06 12.33 -2.86
CA PHE A 54 10.61 12.37 -2.98
C PHE A 54 10.13 13.71 -3.56
N VAL A 55 9.33 13.65 -4.61
CA VAL A 55 8.64 14.80 -5.24
C VAL A 55 7.14 14.62 -5.14
N GLY A 56 6.64 13.45 -5.51
CA GLY A 56 5.24 13.07 -5.58
C GLY A 56 4.81 12.71 -7.00
N VAL A 57 3.82 11.83 -7.09
CA VAL A 57 3.17 11.50 -8.37
C VAL A 57 2.47 12.73 -8.92
N THR A 58 2.56 12.93 -10.24
CA THR A 58 1.86 14.02 -10.95
C THR A 58 1.33 13.51 -12.28
N GLU A 59 0.41 14.24 -12.90
CA GLU A 59 -0.08 13.93 -14.26
C GLU A 59 0.78 14.52 -15.39
N THR A 60 1.58 15.55 -15.08
CA THR A 60 2.36 16.29 -16.10
C THR A 60 3.86 16.40 -15.79
N GLY A 61 4.29 15.98 -14.60
CA GLY A 61 5.64 16.21 -14.08
C GLY A 61 5.78 17.51 -13.28
N ALA A 62 4.76 18.37 -13.24
CA ALA A 62 4.75 19.62 -12.48
C ALA A 62 3.91 19.50 -11.21
N LEU A 63 4.46 19.91 -10.07
CA LEU A 63 3.70 19.97 -8.81
C LEU A 63 2.70 21.13 -8.83
N ARG A 64 1.53 20.90 -8.24
CA ARG A 64 0.56 21.91 -7.85
C ARG A 64 0.64 22.07 -6.33
N GLU A 65 1.34 23.11 -5.89
CA GLU A 65 1.66 23.32 -4.46
C GLU A 65 0.44 23.80 -3.64
N ASP A 66 -0.59 24.30 -4.30
CA ASP A 66 -1.81 24.83 -3.72
C ASP A 66 -2.83 23.75 -3.28
N LEU A 67 -2.64 22.49 -3.70
CA LEU A 67 -3.64 21.42 -3.52
C LEU A 67 -3.77 20.92 -2.08
N HIS A 68 -2.72 20.99 -1.27
CA HIS A 68 -2.68 20.39 0.04
C HIS A 68 -2.32 21.41 1.14
N PRO A 69 -3.15 22.45 1.37
CA PRO A 69 -2.87 23.42 2.42
C PRO A 69 -2.96 22.75 3.80
N LEU A 70 -1.97 23.00 4.65
CA LEU A 70 -2.04 22.62 6.06
C LEU A 70 -2.88 23.68 6.79
N ALA A 71 -4.15 23.41 6.93
CA ALA A 71 -5.07 24.18 7.76
C ALA A 71 -5.42 23.36 9.00
N GLU A 72 -5.81 24.03 10.08
CA GLU A 72 -6.32 23.35 11.27
C GLU A 72 -7.54 22.47 10.91
N ALA A 73 -7.60 21.27 11.49
CA ALA A 73 -8.73 20.37 11.27
C ALA A 73 -10.01 20.98 11.86
N SER A 74 -11.07 21.01 11.06
CA SER A 74 -12.38 21.46 11.53
C SER A 74 -12.89 20.59 12.68
N PRO A 75 -13.71 21.15 13.60
CA PRO A 75 -14.36 20.33 14.62
C PRO A 75 -15.11 19.15 13.99
N GLY A 76 -14.86 17.94 14.49
CA GLY A 76 -15.44 16.70 13.97
C GLY A 76 -14.69 16.06 12.78
N GLU A 77 -13.65 16.72 12.25
CA GLU A 77 -12.78 16.18 11.19
C GLU A 77 -11.40 15.76 11.71
N GLN A 78 -11.20 15.84 13.00
CA GLN A 78 -9.91 15.54 13.63
C GLN A 78 -9.60 14.05 13.65
N ALA A 79 -8.30 13.74 13.51
CA ALA A 79 -7.76 12.41 13.76
C ALA A 79 -7.87 12.02 15.24
N PRO A 80 -7.93 10.73 15.58
CA PRO A 80 -7.98 10.25 16.97
C PRO A 80 -6.61 10.31 17.66
N VAL A 81 -5.93 11.48 17.62
CA VAL A 81 -4.53 11.67 18.04
C VAL A 81 -4.30 11.20 19.48
N GLY A 82 -5.25 11.45 20.39
CA GLY A 82 -5.13 11.02 21.80
C GLY A 82 -5.00 9.51 21.94
N GLN A 83 -5.87 8.74 21.27
CA GLN A 83 -5.82 7.28 21.28
C GLN A 83 -4.55 6.74 20.59
N MET A 84 -4.13 7.40 19.51
CA MET A 84 -2.88 7.06 18.81
C MET A 84 -1.66 7.28 19.71
N LEU A 85 -1.62 8.38 20.48
CA LEU A 85 -0.53 8.68 21.42
C LEU A 85 -0.44 7.62 22.52
N GLU A 86 -1.54 7.30 23.18
CA GLU A 86 -1.58 6.27 24.22
C GLU A 86 -1.06 4.92 23.69
N ALA A 87 -1.47 4.53 22.48
CA ALA A 87 -1.03 3.28 21.87
C ALA A 87 0.46 3.32 21.48
N ALA A 88 0.96 4.44 20.95
CA ALA A 88 2.36 4.62 20.60
C ALA A 88 3.27 4.59 21.83
N GLU A 89 2.89 5.28 22.93
CA GLU A 89 3.60 5.25 24.21
C GLU A 89 3.63 3.84 24.80
N ALA A 90 2.52 3.10 24.73
CA ALA A 90 2.45 1.72 25.16
C ALA A 90 3.38 0.81 24.35
N LEU A 91 3.50 1.01 23.03
CA LEU A 91 4.46 0.29 22.18
C LEU A 91 5.90 0.64 22.58
N LEU A 92 6.23 1.92 22.69
CA LEU A 92 7.56 2.38 23.06
C LEU A 92 7.99 1.87 24.45
N SER A 93 7.05 1.73 25.39
CA SER A 93 7.34 1.22 26.74
C SER A 93 7.73 -0.27 26.76
N CYS A 94 7.37 -1.04 25.76
CA CYS A 94 7.73 -2.46 25.62
C CYS A 94 9.11 -2.68 25.02
N LEU A 95 9.80 -1.63 24.56
CA LEU A 95 11.06 -1.71 23.84
C LEU A 95 12.22 -1.16 24.67
N ASP A 96 13.37 -1.82 24.57
CA ASP A 96 14.65 -1.30 25.03
C ASP A 96 15.19 -0.21 24.09
N ALA A 97 16.40 0.30 24.38
CA ALA A 97 17.03 1.35 23.60
C ALA A 97 17.34 0.91 22.14
N GLU A 98 17.74 -0.34 21.95
CA GLU A 98 18.02 -0.90 20.61
C GLU A 98 16.74 -1.02 19.80
N GLY A 99 15.69 -1.62 20.36
CA GLY A 99 14.38 -1.73 19.71
C GLY A 99 13.76 -0.39 19.36
N ARG A 100 13.85 0.61 20.24
CA ARG A 100 13.44 1.99 19.93
C ARG A 100 14.27 2.61 18.82
N GLY A 101 15.58 2.42 18.82
CA GLY A 101 16.48 2.92 17.78
C GLY A 101 16.19 2.32 16.42
N LYS A 102 15.78 1.04 16.37
CA LYS A 102 15.35 0.37 15.12
C LYS A 102 13.96 0.82 14.67
N LEU A 103 13.03 1.02 15.60
CA LEU A 103 11.65 1.41 15.30
C LEU A 103 11.51 2.84 14.78
N MET A 104 12.25 3.80 15.38
CA MET A 104 12.02 5.24 15.20
C MET A 104 12.92 5.85 14.14
N HIS A 105 12.30 6.64 13.25
CA HIS A 105 12.97 7.41 12.20
C HIS A 105 12.58 8.89 12.28
N PRO A 106 13.39 9.83 11.72
CA PRO A 106 12.97 11.21 11.53
C PRO A 106 11.65 11.29 10.73
N VAL A 107 10.83 12.30 11.01
CA VAL A 107 9.51 12.43 10.35
C VAL A 107 9.62 12.62 8.83
N ASP A 108 10.71 13.18 8.36
CA ASP A 108 11.03 13.41 6.95
C ASP A 108 12.01 12.37 6.36
N ALA A 109 12.21 11.24 7.05
CA ALA A 109 13.13 10.20 6.62
C ALA A 109 12.77 9.60 5.26
N ALA A 110 13.80 9.26 4.47
CA ALA A 110 13.62 8.59 3.18
C ALA A 110 13.02 7.18 3.31
N GLN A 111 13.12 6.58 4.49
CA GLN A 111 12.59 5.26 4.80
C GLN A 111 11.07 5.15 4.59
N TRP A 112 10.31 6.24 4.58
CA TRP A 112 8.92 6.22 4.14
C TRP A 112 8.72 5.59 2.75
N GLN A 113 9.69 5.74 1.84
CA GLN A 113 9.64 5.24 0.47
C GLN A 113 10.00 3.75 0.36
N THR A 114 10.34 3.06 1.46
CA THR A 114 10.83 1.67 1.45
C THR A 114 9.75 0.61 1.53
N TRP A 115 8.47 0.98 1.60
CA TRP A 115 7.40 -0.01 1.55
C TRP A 115 7.39 -0.74 0.21
N ALA A 116 7.04 -2.01 0.24
CA ALA A 116 7.02 -2.87 -0.93
C ALA A 116 5.87 -3.86 -0.82
N ASN A 117 5.36 -4.29 -1.97
CA ASN A 117 4.31 -5.31 -2.06
C ASN A 117 4.84 -6.75 -2.02
N PRO A 118 6.04 -7.08 -2.58
CA PRO A 118 6.50 -8.47 -2.64
C PRO A 118 6.61 -9.14 -1.26
N GLU A 119 6.56 -10.45 -1.28
CA GLU A 119 6.69 -11.33 -0.12
C GLU A 119 8.11 -11.33 0.48
N PHE A 120 9.13 -11.03 -0.34
CA PHE A 120 10.50 -10.91 0.16
C PHE A 120 10.75 -9.54 0.77
N MET A 121 11.44 -9.50 1.88
CA MET A 121 11.79 -8.26 2.57
C MET A 121 12.91 -7.52 1.81
N GLN A 122 12.54 -6.57 0.93
CA GLN A 122 13.55 -5.77 0.21
C GLN A 122 14.31 -4.84 1.16
N PHE A 123 13.61 -4.19 2.09
CA PHE A 123 14.15 -3.28 3.11
C PHE A 123 13.81 -3.77 4.50
N ASP A 124 14.78 -3.65 5.42
CA ASP A 124 14.61 -3.96 6.85
C ASP A 124 14.36 -2.68 7.65
N THR A 125 13.33 -1.93 7.26
CA THR A 125 12.94 -0.68 7.91
C THR A 125 12.06 -0.96 9.12
N GLY A 126 12.40 -0.44 10.28
CA GLY A 126 11.63 -0.64 11.51
C GLY A 126 11.82 -2.03 12.12
N LEU A 127 10.79 -2.51 12.80
CA LEU A 127 10.75 -3.83 13.44
C LEU A 127 10.07 -4.85 12.52
N ARG A 128 10.72 -5.98 12.26
CA ARG A 128 10.08 -7.12 11.62
C ARG A 128 9.22 -7.85 12.66
N LEU A 129 7.90 -7.78 12.53
CA LEU A 129 6.95 -8.20 13.57
C LEU A 129 7.03 -9.70 13.91
N GLU A 130 7.27 -10.57 12.95
CA GLU A 130 7.37 -12.03 13.20
C GLU A 130 8.49 -12.39 14.17
N PHE A 131 9.55 -11.56 14.25
CA PHE A 131 10.66 -11.77 15.18
C PHE A 131 10.50 -11.02 16.51
N GLN A 132 9.37 -10.33 16.73
CA GLN A 132 9.12 -9.60 17.96
C GLN A 132 8.36 -10.45 18.97
N PRO A 133 8.55 -10.22 20.29
CA PRO A 133 7.68 -10.78 21.32
C PRO A 133 6.21 -10.46 21.07
N ALA A 134 5.30 -11.33 21.48
CA ALA A 134 3.86 -11.16 21.33
C ALA A 134 3.37 -9.79 21.85
N ALA A 135 3.87 -9.35 23.02
CA ALA A 135 3.54 -8.05 23.59
C ALA A 135 3.87 -6.87 22.68
N VAL A 136 5.00 -6.92 21.95
CA VAL A 136 5.38 -5.87 20.98
C VAL A 136 4.46 -5.90 19.78
N ARG A 137 4.17 -7.10 19.22
CA ARG A 137 3.23 -7.26 18.10
C ARG A 137 1.84 -6.73 18.45
N GLU A 138 1.32 -7.10 19.62
CA GLU A 138 0.01 -6.63 20.10
C GLU A 138 -0.03 -5.10 20.23
N LYS A 139 1.03 -4.47 20.75
CA LYS A 139 1.07 -3.01 20.89
C LYS A 139 1.24 -2.29 19.54
N ALA A 140 2.00 -2.85 18.59
CA ALA A 140 2.07 -2.32 17.24
C ALA A 140 0.68 -2.37 16.57
N MET A 141 -0.01 -3.51 16.63
CA MET A 141 -1.36 -3.65 16.08
C MET A 141 -2.41 -2.82 16.83
N ALA A 142 -2.22 -2.56 18.13
CA ALA A 142 -3.07 -1.63 18.88
C ALA A 142 -2.94 -0.19 18.36
N LEU A 143 -1.74 0.25 17.98
CA LEU A 143 -1.54 1.56 17.35
C LEU A 143 -2.21 1.62 15.96
N VAL A 144 -2.08 0.60 15.14
CA VAL A 144 -2.80 0.50 13.86
C VAL A 144 -4.31 0.62 14.09
N LYS A 145 -4.85 -0.12 15.07
CA LYS A 145 -6.28 -0.10 15.43
C LYS A 145 -6.76 1.25 15.95
N ALA A 146 -5.94 1.93 16.75
CA ALA A 146 -6.26 3.27 17.27
C ALA A 146 -6.24 4.35 16.19
N SER A 147 -5.55 4.12 15.07
CA SER A 147 -5.38 5.06 13.98
C SER A 147 -6.43 4.91 12.87
N LEU A 148 -6.93 3.71 12.65
CA LEU A 148 -7.82 3.40 11.52
C LEU A 148 -9.29 3.33 11.98
N SER A 149 -10.19 3.39 11.01
CA SER A 149 -11.59 3.00 11.23
C SER A 149 -11.68 1.52 11.60
N PRO A 150 -12.77 1.04 12.22
CA PRO A 150 -12.98 -0.39 12.46
C PRO A 150 -12.82 -1.22 11.16
N GLU A 151 -13.46 -0.79 10.08
CA GLU A 151 -13.41 -1.45 8.78
C GLU A 151 -12.00 -1.42 8.19
N GLY A 152 -11.28 -0.32 8.36
CA GLY A 152 -9.89 -0.18 7.90
C GLY A 152 -8.93 -1.08 8.66
N TYR A 153 -9.09 -1.22 9.97
CA TYR A 153 -8.32 -2.17 10.77
C TYR A 153 -8.62 -3.61 10.37
N GLU A 154 -9.91 -3.96 10.22
CA GLU A 154 -10.33 -5.29 9.76
C GLU A 154 -9.76 -5.62 8.37
N LEU A 155 -9.73 -4.64 7.46
CA LEU A 155 -9.14 -4.84 6.13
C LEU A 155 -7.62 -5.05 6.21
N ALA A 156 -6.89 -4.19 6.94
CA ALA A 156 -5.43 -4.31 7.07
C ALA A 156 -5.03 -5.63 7.75
N HIS A 157 -5.68 -5.97 8.87
CA HIS A 157 -5.45 -7.24 9.57
C HIS A 157 -5.92 -8.44 8.74
N GLY A 158 -7.01 -8.29 7.98
CA GLY A 158 -7.49 -9.29 7.03
C GLY A 158 -6.46 -9.68 5.98
N MET A 159 -5.70 -8.70 5.44
CA MET A 159 -4.59 -8.99 4.52
C MET A 159 -3.49 -9.81 5.20
N MET A 160 -3.16 -9.50 6.46
CA MET A 160 -2.17 -10.26 7.24
C MET A 160 -2.63 -11.71 7.48
N LEU A 161 -3.93 -11.91 7.80
CA LEU A 161 -4.53 -13.24 7.98
C LEU A 161 -4.56 -14.03 6.67
N ILE A 162 -4.91 -13.41 5.54
CA ILE A 162 -4.88 -14.05 4.22
C ILE A 162 -3.45 -14.45 3.85
N ASN A 163 -2.46 -13.60 4.16
CA ASN A 163 -1.05 -13.93 3.94
C ASN A 163 -0.61 -15.16 4.75
N GLY A 164 -1.02 -15.26 6.02
CA GLY A 164 -0.80 -16.45 6.84
C GLY A 164 -1.48 -17.69 6.27
N PHE A 165 -2.74 -17.56 5.86
CA PHE A 165 -3.48 -18.63 5.20
C PHE A 165 -2.83 -19.11 3.89
N LEU A 166 -2.32 -18.17 3.09
CA LEU A 166 -1.54 -18.53 1.89
C LEU A 166 -0.32 -19.35 2.28
N GLY A 167 0.46 -18.91 3.28
CA GLY A 167 1.63 -19.63 3.78
C GLY A 167 1.32 -21.06 4.20
N GLU A 168 0.27 -21.26 5.00
CA GLU A 168 -0.22 -22.60 5.38
C GLU A 168 -0.65 -23.43 4.17
N THR A 169 -1.35 -22.81 3.22
CA THR A 169 -1.88 -23.49 2.04
C THR A 169 -0.79 -24.00 1.09
N VAL A 170 0.34 -23.26 0.97
CA VAL A 170 1.44 -23.60 0.06
C VAL A 170 2.67 -24.15 0.78
N GLY A 171 2.64 -24.29 2.12
CA GLY A 171 3.73 -24.84 2.94
C GLY A 171 4.94 -23.91 3.04
N LEU A 172 4.72 -22.58 3.14
CA LEU A 172 5.73 -21.52 3.21
C LEU A 172 5.54 -20.59 4.42
N GLU A 173 5.08 -21.12 5.56
CA GLU A 173 4.75 -20.35 6.77
C GLU A 173 5.95 -19.58 7.33
N SER A 174 7.17 -19.98 6.99
CA SER A 174 8.40 -19.30 7.42
C SER A 174 8.61 -17.93 6.76
N ILE A 175 7.98 -17.67 5.60
CA ILE A 175 8.07 -16.40 4.87
C ILE A 175 6.71 -15.73 4.66
N LEU A 176 5.62 -16.49 4.71
CA LEU A 176 4.25 -16.04 4.56
C LEU A 176 3.49 -16.38 5.84
N ASN A 177 3.42 -15.43 6.78
CA ASN A 177 2.68 -15.59 8.02
C ASN A 177 1.98 -14.29 8.41
N GLU A 178 1.09 -14.36 9.40
CA GLU A 178 0.31 -13.21 9.88
C GLU A 178 1.19 -12.01 10.27
N PHE A 179 2.44 -12.24 10.71
CA PHE A 179 3.34 -11.20 11.19
C PHE A 179 4.59 -10.99 10.31
N SER A 180 4.62 -11.50 9.09
CA SER A 180 5.71 -11.28 8.15
C SER A 180 5.68 -9.85 7.57
N TYR A 181 5.61 -8.85 8.46
CA TYR A 181 5.48 -7.42 8.17
C TYR A 181 6.49 -6.59 8.96
N ASN A 182 6.90 -5.46 8.36
CA ASN A 182 7.73 -4.46 9.01
C ASN A 182 6.85 -3.35 9.59
N PHE A 183 7.21 -2.83 10.75
CA PHE A 183 6.53 -1.73 11.42
C PHE A 183 7.53 -0.65 11.84
N ALA A 184 7.28 0.61 11.48
CA ALA A 184 8.16 1.74 11.79
C ALA A 184 7.36 2.94 12.30
N LEU A 185 8.00 3.76 13.16
CA LEU A 185 7.51 5.06 13.60
C LEU A 185 8.37 6.18 13.00
N TYR A 186 7.74 7.28 12.65
CA TYR A 186 8.36 8.45 12.06
C TYR A 186 8.01 9.71 12.86
N GLY A 187 9.03 10.44 13.29
CA GLY A 187 8.86 11.52 14.26
C GLY A 187 8.63 10.99 15.68
N THR A 188 8.53 11.91 16.63
CA THR A 188 8.19 11.59 18.02
C THR A 188 6.68 11.75 18.23
N PRO A 189 5.97 10.74 18.74
CA PRO A 189 4.56 10.88 19.08
C PRO A 189 4.28 12.12 19.90
N HIS A 190 3.36 12.98 19.41
CA HIS A 190 3.06 14.29 19.99
C HIS A 190 1.64 14.72 19.59
N PRO A 191 0.91 15.48 20.42
CA PRO A 191 -0.44 15.93 20.09
C PRO A 191 -0.53 16.84 18.86
N GLU A 192 0.48 17.66 18.58
CA GLU A 192 0.48 18.67 17.52
C GLU A 192 1.58 18.46 16.46
N ASN A 193 2.80 18.12 16.89
CA ASN A 193 3.92 17.94 15.96
C ASN A 193 3.68 16.77 15.03
N PRO A 194 4.23 16.81 13.79
CA PRO A 194 4.05 15.74 12.83
C PRO A 194 4.75 14.45 13.28
N TRP A 195 4.01 13.36 13.26
CA TRP A 195 4.52 12.00 13.47
C TRP A 195 3.61 10.98 12.78
N GLY A 196 4.09 9.77 12.65
CA GLY A 196 3.29 8.73 12.01
C GLY A 196 3.90 7.35 12.13
N TRP A 197 3.30 6.42 11.42
CA TRP A 197 3.73 5.03 11.39
C TRP A 197 3.54 4.42 10.01
N GLN A 198 4.28 3.35 9.76
CA GLN A 198 4.22 2.56 8.54
C GLN A 198 4.16 1.08 8.92
N LEU A 199 3.21 0.35 8.34
CA LEU A 199 3.13 -1.10 8.35
C LEU A 199 3.25 -1.56 6.91
N PHE A 200 4.18 -2.47 6.59
CA PHE A 200 4.28 -3.00 5.23
C PHE A 200 4.86 -4.41 5.16
N GLY A 201 4.46 -5.13 4.14
CA GLY A 201 4.89 -6.47 3.77
C GLY A 201 4.04 -7.00 2.63
N HIS A 202 4.06 -8.31 2.43
CA HIS A 202 3.31 -8.94 1.35
C HIS A 202 1.83 -8.55 1.40
N HIS A 203 1.35 -7.97 0.31
CA HIS A 203 -0.05 -7.58 0.10
C HIS A 203 -0.63 -6.53 1.08
N CYS A 204 0.18 -5.94 1.95
CA CYS A 204 -0.29 -4.88 2.84
C CYS A 204 0.79 -3.81 3.02
N ALA A 205 0.45 -2.56 2.70
CA ALA A 205 1.23 -1.40 3.11
C ALA A 205 0.29 -0.26 3.50
N VAL A 206 0.49 0.29 4.69
CA VAL A 206 -0.27 1.43 5.22
C VAL A 206 0.71 2.45 5.77
N ASN A 207 0.62 3.67 5.26
CA ASN A 207 1.40 4.82 5.70
C ASN A 207 0.45 5.85 6.32
N CYS A 208 0.62 6.16 7.58
CA CYS A 208 -0.23 7.06 8.35
C CYS A 208 0.61 8.15 8.99
N LEU A 209 0.27 9.41 8.75
CA LEU A 209 0.88 10.58 9.38
C LEU A 209 -0.21 11.47 9.96
N VAL A 210 0.05 12.01 11.16
CA VAL A 210 -0.80 13.02 11.81
C VAL A 210 0.00 14.29 12.07
N VAL A 211 -0.67 15.45 11.92
CA VAL A 211 -0.12 16.77 12.19
C VAL A 211 -1.26 17.76 12.43
N ASP A 212 -1.20 18.56 13.50
CA ASP A 212 -2.21 19.56 13.85
C ASP A 212 -3.66 19.01 13.81
N GLY A 213 -3.87 17.79 14.31
CA GLY A 213 -5.16 17.09 14.29
C GLY A 213 -5.60 16.54 12.93
N ARG A 214 -4.85 16.77 11.87
CA ARG A 214 -5.12 16.19 10.54
C ARG A 214 -4.45 14.84 10.37
N MET A 215 -5.00 14.01 9.48
CA MET A 215 -4.45 12.71 9.13
C MET A 215 -4.24 12.60 7.62
N ALA A 216 -3.02 12.26 7.21
CA ALA A 216 -2.71 11.76 5.87
C ALA A 216 -2.58 10.23 5.96
N LEU A 217 -3.34 9.52 5.12
CA LEU A 217 -3.27 8.07 4.98
C LEU A 217 -2.92 7.75 3.52
N GLY A 218 -1.68 7.38 3.28
CA GLY A 218 -1.19 7.05 1.94
C GLY A 218 0.32 7.25 1.76
N PRO A 219 0.90 6.45 0.84
CA PRO A 219 0.29 5.40 0.04
C PRO A 219 -0.35 4.29 0.86
N VAL A 220 -1.47 3.73 0.37
CA VAL A 220 -2.06 2.50 0.93
C VAL A 220 -2.11 1.46 -0.17
N PHE A 221 -1.56 0.29 0.11
CA PHE A 221 -1.62 -0.87 -0.77
C PHE A 221 -2.25 -2.04 -0.03
N PHE A 222 -3.26 -2.64 -0.64
CA PHE A 222 -3.83 -3.89 -0.19
C PHE A 222 -3.95 -4.86 -1.37
N GLY A 223 -3.54 -6.11 -1.14
CA GLY A 223 -3.67 -7.19 -2.11
C GLY A 223 -4.00 -8.51 -1.44
N ALA A 224 -4.35 -9.51 -2.22
CA ALA A 224 -4.63 -10.84 -1.73
C ALA A 224 -4.49 -11.90 -2.85
N GLU A 225 -3.81 -12.99 -2.56
CA GLU A 225 -3.76 -14.22 -3.32
C GLU A 225 -3.82 -15.41 -2.33
N PRO A 226 -4.96 -16.14 -2.23
CA PRO A 226 -6.27 -15.81 -2.77
C PRO A 226 -6.95 -14.68 -1.99
N ASN A 227 -8.04 -14.12 -2.54
CA ASN A 227 -8.81 -13.07 -1.85
C ASN A 227 -9.86 -13.61 -0.87
N GLU A 228 -9.80 -14.90 -0.53
CA GLU A 228 -10.69 -15.55 0.43
C GLU A 228 -9.97 -16.61 1.26
N ILE A 229 -10.43 -16.79 2.50
CA ILE A 229 -10.05 -17.92 3.36
C ILE A 229 -11.19 -18.92 3.36
N ASP A 230 -10.98 -20.13 2.81
CA ASP A 230 -12.03 -21.13 2.64
C ASP A 230 -12.03 -22.24 3.72
N GLU A 231 -11.03 -22.23 4.62
CA GLU A 231 -10.95 -23.17 5.75
C GLU A 231 -10.27 -22.54 6.98
N GLY A 232 -10.21 -23.28 8.07
CA GLY A 232 -9.59 -22.83 9.33
C GLY A 232 -10.44 -21.82 10.11
N PRO A 233 -9.87 -21.21 11.19
CA PRO A 233 -10.59 -20.32 12.10
C PRO A 233 -11.14 -19.06 11.44
N GLN A 234 -10.50 -18.59 10.37
CA GLN A 234 -10.85 -17.37 9.64
C GLN A 234 -11.68 -17.64 8.38
N ARG A 235 -12.22 -18.86 8.24
CA ARG A 235 -13.06 -19.26 7.11
C ARG A 235 -14.20 -18.27 6.88
N GLY A 236 -14.33 -17.81 5.63
CA GLY A 236 -15.36 -16.85 5.21
C GLY A 236 -14.86 -15.41 5.15
N LEU A 237 -13.62 -15.14 5.61
CA LEU A 237 -13.00 -13.84 5.34
C LEU A 237 -12.81 -13.69 3.84
N ARG A 238 -13.28 -12.55 3.29
CA ARG A 238 -13.17 -12.19 1.88
C ARG A 238 -12.75 -10.72 1.75
N ALA A 239 -11.96 -10.46 0.73
CA ALA A 239 -11.45 -9.12 0.45
C ALA A 239 -11.86 -8.66 -0.96
N PHE A 240 -12.07 -7.33 -1.11
CA PHE A 240 -12.27 -6.60 -2.36
C PHE A 240 -13.60 -6.85 -3.11
N ASP A 241 -14.46 -7.76 -2.68
CA ASP A 241 -15.72 -8.07 -3.36
C ASP A 241 -16.52 -6.79 -3.67
N ARG A 242 -16.67 -5.89 -2.68
CA ARG A 242 -17.41 -4.64 -2.87
C ARG A 242 -16.74 -3.68 -3.87
N ARG A 243 -15.40 -3.59 -3.88
CA ARG A 243 -14.65 -2.77 -4.87
C ARG A 243 -14.85 -3.29 -6.28
N VAL A 244 -14.83 -4.62 -6.46
CA VAL A 244 -15.08 -5.30 -7.74
C VAL A 244 -16.52 -5.10 -8.19
N ASP A 245 -17.49 -5.30 -7.30
CA ASP A 245 -18.92 -5.16 -7.61
C ASP A 245 -19.28 -3.72 -8.01
N LEU A 246 -18.79 -2.73 -7.29
CA LEU A 246 -19.03 -1.31 -7.59
C LEU A 246 -18.42 -0.92 -8.95
N ALA A 247 -17.22 -1.39 -9.25
CA ALA A 247 -16.57 -1.14 -10.53
C ALA A 247 -17.35 -1.76 -11.71
N THR A 248 -17.80 -3.00 -11.56
CA THR A 248 -18.66 -3.67 -12.58
C THR A 248 -19.99 -2.93 -12.76
N LYS A 249 -20.63 -2.48 -11.66
CA LYS A 249 -21.85 -1.65 -11.71
C LYS A 249 -21.60 -0.32 -12.41
N LEU A 250 -20.45 0.33 -12.14
CA LEU A 250 -20.09 1.58 -12.83
C LEU A 250 -19.98 1.37 -14.33
N MET A 251 -19.25 0.36 -14.78
CA MET A 251 -19.13 0.04 -16.21
C MET A 251 -20.49 -0.27 -16.85
N ALA A 252 -21.37 -0.98 -16.16
CA ALA A 252 -22.72 -1.26 -16.65
C ALA A 252 -23.61 0.00 -16.74
N ALA A 253 -23.38 0.99 -15.87
CA ALA A 253 -24.14 2.25 -15.85
C ALA A 253 -23.67 3.26 -16.92
N LEU A 254 -22.50 3.08 -17.52
CA LEU A 254 -22.00 3.95 -18.60
C LEU A 254 -22.75 3.71 -19.90
N SER A 255 -23.03 4.78 -20.66
CA SER A 255 -23.49 4.64 -22.04
C SER A 255 -22.47 3.85 -22.88
N PRO A 256 -22.88 3.17 -23.96
CA PRO A 256 -21.95 2.44 -24.83
C PRO A 256 -20.79 3.28 -25.34
N ALA A 257 -21.03 4.58 -25.63
CA ALA A 257 -20.01 5.51 -26.08
C ALA A 257 -18.97 5.77 -24.96
N LEU A 258 -19.41 6.18 -23.77
CA LEU A 258 -18.51 6.44 -22.65
C LEU A 258 -17.78 5.18 -22.17
N ARG A 259 -18.45 4.01 -22.21
CA ARG A 259 -17.79 2.74 -21.90
C ARG A 259 -16.66 2.45 -22.89
N GLY A 260 -16.90 2.67 -24.19
CA GLY A 260 -15.87 2.50 -25.22
C GLY A 260 -14.68 3.46 -25.02
N GLU A 261 -14.95 4.72 -24.68
CA GLU A 261 -13.89 5.73 -24.42
C GLU A 261 -13.12 5.46 -23.12
N ALA A 262 -13.80 4.97 -22.06
CA ALA A 262 -13.18 4.60 -20.80
C ALA A 262 -12.26 3.37 -20.93
N THR A 263 -12.58 2.46 -21.85
CA THR A 263 -11.85 1.20 -22.06
C THR A 263 -10.62 1.46 -22.94
N LEU A 264 -9.45 1.54 -22.29
CA LEU A 264 -8.17 1.75 -22.97
C LEU A 264 -7.77 0.54 -23.81
N TYR A 265 -7.96 -0.66 -23.26
CA TYR A 265 -7.63 -1.95 -23.90
C TYR A 265 -8.67 -2.99 -23.52
N GLN A 266 -9.02 -3.85 -24.50
CA GLN A 266 -10.05 -4.88 -24.35
C GLN A 266 -9.54 -6.11 -23.58
N GLN A 267 -8.22 -6.29 -23.50
CA GLN A 267 -7.58 -7.43 -22.85
C GLN A 267 -6.62 -6.96 -21.77
N MET A 268 -6.46 -7.75 -20.73
CA MET A 268 -5.54 -7.48 -19.62
C MET A 268 -4.06 -7.43 -20.08
N VAL A 269 -3.72 -8.20 -21.12
CA VAL A 269 -2.47 -8.12 -21.86
C VAL A 269 -2.84 -7.96 -23.33
N ASP A 270 -2.85 -6.72 -23.82
CA ASP A 270 -3.28 -6.37 -25.16
C ASP A 270 -2.06 -6.08 -26.06
N PRO A 271 -1.99 -6.63 -27.28
CA PRO A 271 -0.89 -6.35 -28.21
C PRO A 271 -0.70 -4.87 -28.57
N ALA A 272 -1.75 -4.05 -28.42
CA ALA A 272 -1.70 -2.62 -28.65
C ALA A 272 -1.08 -1.81 -27.47
N MET A 273 -0.83 -2.45 -26.34
CA MET A 273 -0.16 -1.78 -25.21
C MET A 273 1.27 -1.40 -25.57
N PRO A 274 1.72 -0.19 -25.23
CA PRO A 274 3.12 0.19 -25.42
C PRO A 274 4.03 -0.64 -24.51
N GLU A 275 5.29 -0.78 -24.92
CA GLU A 275 6.32 -1.41 -24.11
C GLU A 275 6.38 -0.78 -22.70
N GLY A 276 6.45 -1.62 -21.67
CA GLY A 276 6.48 -1.18 -20.26
C GLY A 276 5.12 -0.78 -19.67
N ARG A 277 3.99 -0.91 -20.42
CA ARG A 277 2.66 -0.67 -19.83
C ARG A 277 2.26 -1.76 -18.83
N VAL A 278 2.75 -2.97 -19.03
CA VAL A 278 2.61 -4.09 -18.08
C VAL A 278 3.99 -4.35 -17.46
N HIS A 279 4.08 -4.18 -16.14
CA HIS A 279 5.32 -4.37 -15.39
C HIS A 279 5.37 -5.81 -14.85
N PRO A 280 6.53 -6.50 -14.85
CA PRO A 280 6.61 -7.89 -14.41
C PRO A 280 6.17 -8.17 -12.96
N GLY A 281 6.28 -7.16 -12.06
CA GLY A 281 5.90 -7.30 -10.65
C GLY A 281 4.61 -6.57 -10.26
N ASP A 282 4.32 -5.42 -10.92
CA ASP A 282 3.15 -4.57 -10.60
C ASP A 282 2.05 -4.69 -11.65
N GLU A 283 2.26 -5.50 -12.68
CA GLU A 283 1.40 -5.70 -13.84
C GLU A 283 0.89 -4.37 -14.44
N ARG A 284 -0.39 -4.00 -14.29
CA ARG A 284 -0.97 -2.78 -14.89
C ARG A 284 -0.95 -1.58 -13.95
N HIS A 285 -0.58 -1.76 -12.68
CA HIS A 285 -0.44 -0.64 -11.74
C HIS A 285 0.60 0.36 -12.20
N LEU A 286 0.25 1.64 -12.18
CA LEU A 286 1.17 2.74 -12.44
C LEU A 286 1.64 3.41 -11.15
N ALA A 287 0.85 3.30 -10.08
CA ALA A 287 1.08 3.95 -8.80
C ALA A 287 1.55 2.98 -7.69
N GLY A 288 2.11 1.82 -8.05
CA GLY A 288 2.62 0.81 -7.13
C GLY A 288 3.82 1.27 -6.28
N ALA A 289 4.46 0.34 -5.59
CA ALA A 289 5.66 0.60 -4.80
C ALA A 289 6.78 1.21 -5.65
N PHE A 290 7.60 2.08 -5.06
CA PHE A 290 8.72 2.78 -5.69
C PHE A 290 8.35 3.74 -6.84
N GLN A 291 7.07 3.98 -7.10
CA GLN A 291 6.58 4.88 -8.13
C GLN A 291 6.27 6.29 -7.58
N ASP A 292 6.96 6.73 -6.54
CA ASP A 292 6.68 7.96 -5.79
C ASP A 292 6.78 9.24 -6.63
N ASN A 293 7.61 9.21 -7.69
CA ASN A 293 7.84 10.37 -8.57
C ASN A 293 7.33 10.14 -10.00
N ARG A 294 6.50 9.11 -10.21
CA ARG A 294 6.04 8.77 -11.56
C ARG A 294 5.12 9.84 -12.11
N VAL A 295 5.30 10.15 -13.40
CA VAL A 295 4.33 10.94 -14.16
C VAL A 295 3.27 9.97 -14.71
N ILE A 296 2.02 10.16 -14.27
CA ILE A 296 0.88 9.31 -14.64
C ILE A 296 -0.17 10.21 -15.30
N PRO A 297 -0.18 10.34 -16.64
CA PRO A 297 -1.15 11.16 -17.35
C PRO A 297 -2.60 10.69 -17.10
N PHE A 298 -3.54 11.61 -17.16
CA PHE A 298 -4.96 11.26 -17.17
C PHE A 298 -5.31 10.42 -18.40
N GLU A 299 -6.10 9.35 -18.21
CA GLU A 299 -6.54 8.45 -19.28
C GLU A 299 -8.04 8.17 -19.15
N GLY A 300 -8.67 7.78 -20.26
CA GLY A 300 -10.08 7.41 -20.32
C GLY A 300 -11.01 8.63 -20.39
N ILE A 301 -12.01 8.71 -19.54
CA ILE A 301 -13.06 9.73 -19.55
C ILE A 301 -13.06 10.58 -18.28
N ARG A 302 -13.51 11.82 -18.41
CA ARG A 302 -13.79 12.65 -17.21
C ARG A 302 -15.05 12.14 -16.51
N VAL A 303 -15.01 12.04 -15.20
CA VAL A 303 -16.17 11.63 -14.38
C VAL A 303 -17.33 12.62 -14.54
N ALA A 304 -17.04 13.91 -14.76
CA ALA A 304 -18.05 14.93 -15.04
C ALA A 304 -18.92 14.67 -16.28
N GLN A 305 -18.42 13.87 -17.26
CA GLN A 305 -19.19 13.48 -18.47
C GLN A 305 -20.22 12.37 -18.19
N MET A 306 -20.12 11.70 -17.04
CA MET A 306 -21.02 10.61 -16.66
C MET A 306 -22.38 11.16 -16.20
N GLU A 307 -23.43 10.34 -16.30
CA GLU A 307 -24.72 10.60 -15.66
C GLU A 307 -24.60 10.61 -14.13
N ALA A 308 -25.52 11.31 -13.46
CA ALA A 308 -25.46 11.51 -12.00
C ALA A 308 -25.30 10.19 -11.22
N GLY A 309 -26.04 9.14 -11.60
CA GLY A 309 -25.95 7.83 -10.94
C GLY A 309 -24.57 7.17 -11.08
N ALA A 310 -23.95 7.29 -12.25
CA ALA A 310 -22.60 6.78 -12.47
C ALA A 310 -21.54 7.58 -11.73
N ARG A 311 -21.70 8.91 -11.62
CA ARG A 311 -20.82 9.74 -10.78
C ARG A 311 -20.85 9.34 -9.30
N GLU A 312 -22.05 9.05 -8.76
CA GLU A 312 -22.16 8.56 -7.37
C GLU A 312 -21.48 7.21 -7.17
N LEU A 313 -21.55 6.29 -8.14
CA LEU A 313 -20.78 5.03 -8.09
C LEU A 313 -19.28 5.25 -8.05
N VAL A 314 -18.74 6.27 -8.76
CA VAL A 314 -17.33 6.65 -8.62
C VAL A 314 -17.01 7.07 -7.19
N PHE A 315 -17.85 7.90 -6.55
CA PHE A 315 -17.65 8.30 -5.16
C PHE A 315 -17.87 7.15 -4.17
N GLU A 316 -18.75 6.19 -4.46
CA GLU A 316 -18.85 4.97 -3.67
C GLU A 316 -17.56 4.14 -3.76
N ILE A 317 -16.97 3.98 -4.96
CA ILE A 317 -15.68 3.32 -5.14
C ILE A 317 -14.58 4.05 -4.35
N LEU A 318 -14.46 5.37 -4.52
CA LEU A 318 -13.50 6.18 -3.76
C LEU A 318 -13.72 6.03 -2.24
N GLY A 319 -14.99 5.95 -1.80
CA GLY A 319 -15.37 5.68 -0.41
C GLY A 319 -14.80 4.37 0.14
N GLU A 320 -14.73 3.31 -0.68
CA GLU A 320 -14.10 2.04 -0.31
C GLU A 320 -12.58 2.16 -0.13
N PHE A 321 -11.91 2.99 -0.95
CA PHE A 321 -10.47 3.21 -0.82
C PHE A 321 -10.11 4.06 0.39
N ILE A 322 -10.93 5.07 0.72
CA ILE A 322 -10.71 5.92 1.91
C ILE A 322 -11.40 5.37 3.16
N SER A 323 -12.06 4.21 3.09
CA SER A 323 -12.72 3.57 4.24
C SER A 323 -11.79 3.32 5.44
N PRO A 324 -10.46 3.11 5.26
CA PRO A 324 -9.57 2.99 6.40
C PRO A 324 -9.40 4.25 7.24
N LEU A 325 -9.73 5.44 6.72
CA LEU A 325 -9.72 6.66 7.52
C LEU A 325 -10.82 6.63 8.59
N PRO A 326 -10.56 7.11 9.83
CA PRO A 326 -11.60 7.39 10.82
C PRO A 326 -12.64 8.35 10.28
N SER A 327 -13.84 8.38 10.86
CA SER A 327 -15.00 9.10 10.35
C SER A 327 -14.73 10.59 10.06
N GLY A 328 -14.00 11.27 10.94
CA GLY A 328 -13.67 12.69 10.77
C GLY A 328 -12.74 12.95 9.57
N PRO A 329 -11.53 12.40 9.55
CA PRO A 329 -10.62 12.48 8.40
C PRO A 329 -11.25 11.96 7.10
N ARG A 330 -12.09 10.90 7.16
CA ARG A 330 -12.80 10.36 6.00
C ARG A 330 -13.81 11.35 5.42
N ALA A 331 -14.55 12.06 6.28
CA ALA A 331 -15.49 13.09 5.84
C ALA A 331 -14.78 14.26 5.14
N ALA A 332 -13.67 14.75 5.74
CA ALA A 332 -12.83 15.78 5.14
C ALA A 332 -12.28 15.36 3.78
N ARG A 333 -11.79 14.13 3.70
CA ARG A 333 -11.23 13.55 2.47
C ARG A 333 -12.29 13.41 1.37
N MET A 334 -13.48 12.92 1.71
CA MET A 334 -14.59 12.80 0.74
C MET A 334 -15.05 14.16 0.21
N ARG A 335 -15.06 15.19 1.04
CA ARG A 335 -15.37 16.56 0.60
C ARG A 335 -14.33 17.04 -0.42
N GLU A 336 -13.04 16.92 -0.12
CA GLU A 336 -11.95 17.25 -1.04
C GLU A 336 -12.08 16.51 -2.39
N LEU A 337 -12.39 15.21 -2.36
CA LEU A 337 -12.59 14.44 -3.58
C LEU A 337 -13.75 14.98 -4.44
N ARG A 338 -14.87 15.38 -3.81
CA ARG A 338 -16.01 15.95 -4.51
C ARG A 338 -15.73 17.34 -5.09
N GLU A 339 -14.89 18.14 -4.45
CA GLU A 339 -14.46 19.46 -4.93
C GLU A 339 -13.63 19.33 -6.23
N HIS A 340 -12.95 18.19 -6.46
CA HIS A 340 -12.16 17.90 -7.65
C HIS A 340 -12.90 17.04 -8.71
N LEU A 341 -14.24 16.95 -8.66
CA LEU A 341 -15.03 16.15 -9.60
C LEU A 341 -14.69 16.46 -11.07
N GLU A 342 -14.59 17.75 -11.43
CA GLU A 342 -14.34 18.19 -12.82
C GLU A 342 -12.95 17.81 -13.34
N GLU A 343 -12.01 17.54 -12.44
CA GLU A 343 -10.65 17.11 -12.74
C GLU A 343 -10.47 15.60 -12.53
N THR A 344 -11.53 14.84 -12.22
CA THR A 344 -11.47 13.40 -11.96
C THR A 344 -11.67 12.61 -13.25
N TRP A 345 -10.79 11.62 -13.48
CA TRP A 345 -10.79 10.75 -14.64
C TRP A 345 -10.96 9.29 -14.24
N PHE A 346 -11.54 8.52 -15.15
CA PHE A 346 -11.73 7.09 -15.00
C PHE A 346 -11.30 6.35 -16.25
N CYS A 347 -10.51 5.28 -16.09
CA CYS A 347 -10.14 4.39 -17.19
C CYS A 347 -10.24 2.92 -16.78
N TRP A 348 -10.35 2.06 -17.80
CA TRP A 348 -10.57 0.63 -17.69
C TRP A 348 -9.70 -0.16 -18.65
N ILE A 349 -9.28 -1.38 -18.24
CA ILE A 349 -8.62 -2.37 -19.09
C ILE A 349 -9.25 -3.74 -18.80
N GLY A 350 -9.55 -4.52 -19.83
CA GLY A 350 -10.09 -5.87 -19.70
C GLY A 350 -11.60 -5.97 -19.94
N GLY A 351 -12.20 -7.08 -19.56
CA GLY A 351 -13.62 -7.32 -19.71
C GLY A 351 -14.49 -6.52 -18.76
N SER A 352 -15.76 -6.35 -19.06
CA SER A 352 -16.71 -5.58 -18.23
C SER A 352 -17.97 -6.37 -17.86
N GLU A 353 -18.02 -7.65 -18.21
CA GLU A 353 -19.13 -8.52 -17.84
C GLU A 353 -18.93 -9.12 -16.43
N PRO A 354 -20.02 -9.52 -15.75
CA PRO A 354 -19.90 -10.18 -14.46
C PRO A 354 -18.98 -11.41 -14.51
N GLY A 355 -17.92 -11.41 -13.72
CA GLY A 355 -16.95 -12.49 -13.67
C GLY A 355 -15.70 -12.27 -14.51
N ASP A 356 -15.63 -11.20 -15.28
CA ASP A 356 -14.43 -10.84 -16.00
C ASP A 356 -13.32 -10.35 -15.04
N VAL A 357 -12.08 -10.43 -15.52
CA VAL A 357 -10.90 -9.81 -14.91
C VAL A 357 -10.65 -8.46 -15.55
N PHE A 358 -10.25 -7.48 -14.74
CA PHE A 358 -10.06 -6.12 -15.19
C PHE A 358 -9.07 -5.35 -14.32
N TYR A 359 -8.63 -4.22 -14.86
CA TYR A 359 -7.98 -3.14 -14.17
C TYR A 359 -8.80 -1.87 -14.32
N TYR A 360 -8.86 -1.04 -13.27
CA TYR A 360 -9.31 0.33 -13.40
C TYR A 360 -8.46 1.30 -12.61
N ARG A 361 -8.50 2.58 -13.03
CA ARG A 361 -7.92 3.70 -12.30
C ARG A 361 -8.93 4.84 -12.23
N ILE A 362 -9.09 5.40 -11.03
CA ILE A 362 -9.71 6.71 -10.82
C ILE A 362 -8.62 7.65 -10.37
N GLN A 363 -8.46 8.77 -11.07
CA GLN A 363 -7.38 9.71 -10.86
C GLN A 363 -7.88 11.14 -10.90
N SER A 364 -7.47 11.93 -9.90
CA SER A 364 -7.62 13.38 -9.85
C SER A 364 -6.32 14.02 -9.34
N PRO A 365 -6.21 15.36 -9.30
CA PRO A 365 -5.04 16.01 -8.69
C PRO A 365 -4.82 15.66 -7.22
N VAL A 366 -5.83 15.19 -6.52
CA VAL A 366 -5.75 14.91 -5.08
C VAL A 366 -5.75 13.42 -4.75
N ILE A 367 -6.15 12.52 -5.63
CA ILE A 367 -6.15 11.08 -5.39
C ILE A 367 -5.86 10.28 -6.65
N ILE A 368 -5.13 9.18 -6.49
CA ILE A 368 -5.06 8.07 -7.45
C ILE A 368 -5.48 6.80 -6.72
N VAL A 369 -6.43 6.06 -7.30
CA VAL A 369 -6.75 4.70 -6.87
C VAL A 369 -6.74 3.77 -8.08
N GLU A 370 -6.19 2.58 -7.85
CA GLU A 370 -6.12 1.51 -8.86
C GLU A 370 -6.59 0.20 -8.25
N LEU A 371 -7.28 -0.63 -9.04
CA LEU A 371 -7.52 -2.04 -8.76
C LEU A 371 -7.11 -2.85 -9.97
N ASP A 372 -6.42 -3.95 -9.74
CA ASP A 372 -5.94 -4.85 -10.79
C ASP A 372 -6.10 -6.31 -10.39
N HIS A 373 -6.57 -7.14 -11.33
CA HIS A 373 -6.53 -8.59 -11.19
C HIS A 373 -5.20 -9.11 -11.74
N HIS A 374 -4.52 -9.95 -10.97
CA HIS A 374 -3.14 -10.36 -11.21
C HIS A 374 -3.00 -11.83 -11.63
N CYS A 375 -1.86 -12.13 -12.27
CA CYS A 375 -1.38 -13.49 -12.49
C CYS A 375 -0.88 -14.13 -11.20
N GLY A 376 -0.73 -15.47 -11.19
CA GLY A 376 -0.29 -16.23 -10.02
C GLY A 376 1.16 -15.98 -9.65
N VAL A 377 1.40 -15.87 -8.34
CA VAL A 377 2.73 -15.84 -7.74
C VAL A 377 2.98 -17.12 -6.96
N PHE A 378 2.11 -17.45 -6.03
CA PHE A 378 2.15 -18.67 -5.22
C PHE A 378 1.13 -19.73 -5.67
N LEU A 379 0.34 -19.42 -6.69
CA LEU A 379 -0.58 -20.33 -7.35
C LEU A 379 -0.23 -20.45 -8.85
N ASP A 380 -0.49 -21.62 -9.45
CA ASP A 380 -0.03 -21.98 -10.80
C ASP A 380 -1.00 -21.53 -11.89
N TYR A 381 -1.01 -20.25 -12.18
CA TYR A 381 -1.72 -19.66 -13.33
C TYR A 381 -0.97 -18.45 -13.91
N SER A 382 -0.97 -18.35 -15.23
CA SER A 382 -0.21 -17.35 -15.99
C SER A 382 -1.08 -16.22 -16.58
N THR A 383 -2.39 -16.27 -16.34
CA THR A 383 -3.34 -15.22 -16.77
C THR A 383 -4.05 -14.65 -15.56
N PRO A 384 -4.37 -13.35 -15.52
CA PRO A 384 -5.06 -12.75 -14.38
C PRO A 384 -6.31 -13.52 -13.95
N GLN A 385 -6.49 -13.65 -12.63
CA GLN A 385 -7.61 -14.35 -12.02
C GLN A 385 -8.34 -13.45 -11.01
N ARG A 386 -9.64 -13.69 -10.83
CA ARG A 386 -10.50 -12.89 -9.93
C ARG A 386 -10.13 -13.00 -8.46
N PHE A 387 -9.45 -14.04 -8.06
CA PHE A 387 -9.04 -14.28 -6.68
C PHE A 387 -7.62 -13.78 -6.37
N HIS A 388 -6.92 -13.12 -7.32
CA HIS A 388 -5.71 -12.36 -7.06
C HIS A 388 -5.94 -10.90 -7.40
N VAL A 389 -6.05 -10.08 -6.38
CA VAL A 389 -6.44 -8.67 -6.52
C VAL A 389 -5.40 -7.79 -5.83
N HIS A 390 -4.96 -6.76 -6.52
CA HIS A 390 -4.16 -5.68 -5.93
C HIS A 390 -4.92 -4.36 -5.99
N THR A 391 -4.78 -3.54 -4.96
CA THR A 391 -5.31 -2.18 -4.92
C THR A 391 -4.29 -1.22 -4.35
N VAL A 392 -4.24 -0.01 -4.90
CA VAL A 392 -3.38 1.05 -4.39
C VAL A 392 -4.14 2.37 -4.31
N MET A 393 -3.82 3.18 -3.30
CA MET A 393 -4.28 4.55 -3.14
C MET A 393 -3.09 5.46 -2.86
N ARG A 394 -2.99 6.59 -3.59
CA ARG A 394 -1.98 7.62 -3.36
C ARG A 394 -2.58 9.02 -3.31
N THR A 395 -1.83 9.94 -2.73
CA THR A 395 -2.14 11.37 -2.74
C THR A 395 -1.12 12.11 -3.61
N PRO A 396 -1.45 12.42 -4.89
CA PRO A 396 -0.55 13.10 -5.82
C PRO A 396 -0.06 14.46 -5.32
N HIS A 397 0.80 15.09 -6.11
CA HIS A 397 1.33 16.44 -5.86
C HIS A 397 2.02 16.62 -4.51
N GLY A 398 2.73 15.55 -4.08
CA GLY A 398 3.69 15.63 -2.99
C GLY A 398 3.10 15.47 -1.59
N ASN A 399 1.86 14.98 -1.43
CA ASN A 399 1.29 14.73 -0.10
C ASN A 399 1.12 13.24 0.25
N ASP A 400 1.68 12.32 -0.51
CA ASP A 400 1.95 10.98 0.00
C ASP A 400 2.82 11.10 1.27
N TYR A 401 2.58 10.23 2.26
CA TYR A 401 3.22 10.28 3.59
C TYR A 401 2.97 11.61 4.35
N GLY A 402 2.01 12.45 3.92
CA GLY A 402 1.80 13.77 4.49
C GLY A 402 2.94 14.76 4.26
N ARG A 403 3.81 14.52 3.27
CA ARG A 403 5.05 15.28 3.04
C ARG A 403 4.82 16.78 2.78
N ALA A 404 3.76 17.14 2.07
CA ALA A 404 3.41 18.55 1.85
C ALA A 404 3.10 19.26 3.19
N TRP A 405 2.37 18.60 4.08
CA TRP A 405 2.03 19.13 5.40
C TRP A 405 3.26 19.21 6.32
N VAL A 406 4.12 18.19 6.33
CA VAL A 406 5.37 18.22 7.10
C VAL A 406 6.23 19.42 6.68
N ARG A 407 6.40 19.64 5.37
CA ARG A 407 7.16 20.80 4.85
C ARG A 407 6.56 22.14 5.30
N GLN A 408 5.24 22.30 5.19
CA GLN A 408 4.54 23.53 5.61
C GLN A 408 4.68 23.76 7.11
N ARG A 409 4.56 22.72 7.93
CA ARG A 409 4.73 22.82 9.39
C ARG A 409 6.15 23.25 9.76
N GLN A 410 7.17 22.68 9.12
CA GLN A 410 8.57 23.05 9.35
C GLN A 410 8.89 24.49 8.92
N GLN A 411 8.27 24.99 7.86
CA GLN A 411 8.44 26.37 7.38
C GLN A 411 7.74 27.40 8.28
N GLY A 412 6.54 27.05 8.79
CA GLY A 412 5.77 27.95 9.65
C GLY A 412 6.22 28.00 11.11
N HIS A 413 6.73 26.89 11.64
CA HIS A 413 7.23 26.77 13.02
C HIS A 413 8.45 25.82 13.02
N PRO A 414 9.67 26.33 12.78
CA PRO A 414 10.85 25.49 12.84
C PRO A 414 10.97 24.87 14.24
N HIS A 415 10.94 23.55 14.31
CA HIS A 415 11.13 22.80 15.55
C HIS A 415 12.59 22.97 16.03
N PRO A 416 12.87 23.09 17.34
CA PRO A 416 14.24 23.20 17.86
C PRO A 416 15.18 22.06 17.45
N ASP A 417 14.61 20.89 17.12
CA ASP A 417 15.36 19.70 16.69
C ASP A 417 15.45 19.55 15.15
N SER A 418 14.90 20.48 14.37
CA SER A 418 15.07 20.46 12.91
C SER A 418 16.49 20.91 12.56
N ARG A 419 17.44 19.98 12.55
CA ARG A 419 18.73 20.22 11.89
C ARG A 419 18.47 20.40 10.40
N PRO A 420 19.04 21.40 9.74
CA PRO A 420 18.97 21.50 8.29
C PRO A 420 19.48 20.17 7.73
N ALA A 421 18.76 19.61 6.75
CA ALA A 421 19.20 18.41 6.06
C ALA A 421 20.60 18.68 5.49
N GLY A 422 21.61 18.24 6.22
CA GLY A 422 22.96 18.18 5.71
C GLY A 422 22.91 17.30 4.50
N THR A 423 23.48 17.74 3.42
CA THR A 423 23.69 16.96 2.18
C THR A 423 24.07 15.54 2.58
N ALA A 424 23.15 14.60 2.45
CA ALA A 424 23.35 13.21 2.78
C ALA A 424 24.41 12.65 1.82
N ALA A 425 25.66 12.72 2.27
CA ALA A 425 26.70 11.82 1.76
C ALA A 425 26.21 10.41 2.09
N GLY A 426 26.02 9.60 1.04
CA GLY A 426 25.48 8.27 1.00
C GLY A 426 25.57 7.49 2.32
N GLN A 427 24.50 7.49 3.09
CA GLN A 427 24.33 6.49 4.12
C GLN A 427 23.95 5.19 3.40
N ASP A 428 24.84 4.23 3.52
CA ASP A 428 24.71 2.89 2.96
C ASP A 428 23.53 2.19 3.63
N LEU A 429 22.34 2.28 3.02
CA LEU A 429 21.12 1.65 3.50
C LEU A 429 21.23 0.10 3.51
N ASN A 430 22.37 -0.44 3.10
CA ASN A 430 22.68 -1.86 3.04
C ASN A 430 23.61 -2.38 4.17
N SER A 431 24.13 -1.52 5.04
CA SER A 431 25.07 -1.95 6.09
C SER A 431 24.37 -2.24 7.42
N SER A 432 23.66 -3.36 7.53
CA SER A 432 23.55 -4.04 8.83
C SER A 432 24.43 -5.30 8.77
N THR A 433 25.70 -5.14 9.12
CA THR A 433 26.56 -6.27 9.50
C THR A 433 26.12 -6.73 10.89
N TYR A 434 25.36 -7.82 10.95
CA TYR A 434 25.19 -8.57 12.19
C TYR A 434 26.53 -9.27 12.52
N PRO A 435 27.05 -9.19 13.77
CA PRO A 435 28.12 -10.05 14.21
C PRO A 435 27.63 -11.49 14.22
N GLY A 436 28.33 -12.35 13.52
CA GLY A 436 28.02 -13.77 13.43
C GLY A 436 27.86 -14.42 14.80
N ALA A 437 26.72 -15.03 15.06
CA ALA A 437 26.55 -15.95 16.17
C ALA A 437 27.45 -17.16 15.93
N THR A 438 28.53 -17.26 16.69
CA THR A 438 29.32 -18.48 16.81
C THR A 438 28.45 -19.55 17.45
N LEU A 439 27.97 -20.49 16.63
CA LEU A 439 27.46 -21.77 17.12
C LEU A 439 28.62 -22.53 17.81
N GLY A 440 28.61 -22.51 19.13
CA GLY A 440 29.37 -23.46 19.94
C GLY A 440 28.79 -24.86 19.78
N ARG A 441 29.67 -25.83 19.68
CA ARG A 441 29.44 -27.27 19.50
C ARG A 441 28.45 -27.87 20.48
#